data_c0941c92e0bc753de28d12beb46f808a
#
_entry.id   c0941c92e0bc753de28d12beb46f808a
#
_cell.length_a   1.000
_cell.length_b   1.000
_cell.length_c   1.000
_cell.angle_alpha   90.00
_cell.angle_beta   90.00
_cell.angle_gamma   90.00
#
_symmetry.space_group_name_H-M   'P 1'
#
loop_
_entity.id
_entity.type
_entity.pdbx_description
1 polymer ?
#
loop_
_entity_poly.entity_id
_entity_poly.type
_entity_poly.pdbx_seq_one_letter_code
_entity_poly.pdbx_strand_id
1 'polypeptide(L)'
;MSKEPKKDVEDILEKSEGLQRSMKTHQIMMLGIGGTIGTGLFLGSGYVLQQAGPGGTLIAYLFGAIIMYLMMFCLGELLVEMPVAGTVQAYATELINPSMGFTVGWVKWLSYAITIPSQLVASSIIMKNIFPNVNSMIWIIGFTILLFIMNAVPSDKYGKSSFIFSSIKFILIVVFLILGLGMITGLVGKEAV
;
A
#
# COMPACT_ATOMS: atom_id res chain seq x y z
N MET A 1 -35.74 -20.21 -1.30
CA MET A 1 -36.24 -18.94 -1.86
C MET A 1 -35.04 -18.21 -2.41
N SER A 2 -34.76 -18.42 -3.72
CA SER A 2 -33.62 -17.86 -4.43
C SER A 2 -33.99 -16.41 -4.80
N LYS A 3 -33.41 -15.40 -4.09
CA LYS A 3 -33.42 -14.02 -4.57
C LYS A 3 -32.51 -13.95 -5.79
N GLU A 4 -33.01 -13.40 -6.87
CA GLU A 4 -32.31 -13.27 -8.15
C GLU A 4 -31.01 -12.44 -7.93
N PRO A 5 -29.83 -12.97 -8.27
CA PRO A 5 -28.56 -12.27 -8.09
C PRO A 5 -28.46 -10.96 -8.89
N LYS A 6 -29.27 -10.79 -9.93
CA LYS A 6 -29.32 -9.57 -10.75
C LYS A 6 -29.77 -8.32 -10.00
N LYS A 7 -30.71 -8.45 -9.05
CA LYS A 7 -31.27 -7.31 -8.33
C LYS A 7 -30.30 -6.71 -7.33
N ASP A 8 -29.47 -7.57 -6.72
CA ASP A 8 -28.44 -7.11 -5.76
C ASP A 8 -27.28 -6.41 -6.47
N VAL A 9 -26.94 -6.83 -7.72
CA VAL A 9 -25.93 -6.14 -8.55
C VAL A 9 -26.45 -4.79 -9.04
N GLU A 10 -27.71 -4.67 -9.45
CA GLU A 10 -28.33 -3.40 -9.84
C GLU A 10 -28.38 -2.42 -8.67
N ASP A 11 -28.74 -2.86 -7.46
CA ASP A 11 -28.72 -2.04 -6.24
C ASP A 11 -27.29 -1.56 -5.87
N ILE A 12 -26.26 -2.39 -6.11
CA ILE A 12 -24.86 -2.02 -5.87
C ILE A 12 -24.36 -1.03 -6.93
N LEU A 13 -24.75 -1.21 -8.18
CA LEU A 13 -24.42 -0.28 -9.28
C LEU A 13 -25.09 1.07 -9.07
N GLU A 14 -26.37 1.11 -8.69
CA GLU A 14 -27.11 2.34 -8.38
C GLU A 14 -26.46 3.10 -7.21
N LYS A 15 -26.02 2.41 -6.16
CA LYS A 15 -25.22 3.01 -5.06
C LYS A 15 -23.84 3.50 -5.50
N SER A 16 -23.25 2.93 -6.55
CA SER A 16 -21.96 3.35 -7.08
C SER A 16 -22.05 4.57 -8.00
N GLU A 17 -23.21 4.88 -8.56
CA GLU A 17 -23.42 6.08 -9.40
C GLU A 17 -23.24 7.41 -8.62
N GLY A 18 -23.31 7.37 -7.28
CA GLY A 18 -23.02 8.51 -6.40
C GLY A 18 -21.53 8.79 -6.18
N LEU A 19 -20.61 7.96 -6.68
CA LEU A 19 -19.17 8.14 -6.50
C LEU A 19 -18.63 9.21 -7.46
N GLN A 20 -18.21 10.34 -6.92
CA GLN A 20 -17.58 11.40 -7.70
C GLN A 20 -16.18 10.99 -8.17
N ARG A 21 -15.94 11.04 -9.48
CA ARG A 21 -14.61 10.89 -10.08
C ARG A 21 -13.76 12.14 -9.83
N SER A 22 -13.24 12.30 -8.62
CA SER A 22 -12.49 13.50 -8.20
C SER A 22 -10.99 13.43 -8.49
N MET A 23 -10.44 12.25 -8.75
CA MET A 23 -9.00 12.05 -8.95
C MET A 23 -8.62 11.87 -10.41
N LYS A 24 -7.52 12.51 -10.83
CA LYS A 24 -6.96 12.35 -12.17
C LYS A 24 -6.17 11.05 -12.28
N THR A 25 -6.06 10.48 -13.49
CA THR A 25 -5.37 9.20 -13.76
C THR A 25 -3.95 9.14 -13.20
N HIS A 26 -3.16 10.21 -13.35
CA HIS A 26 -1.79 10.25 -12.81
C HIS A 26 -1.75 10.24 -11.27
N GLN A 27 -2.78 10.80 -10.60
CA GLN A 27 -2.89 10.74 -9.13
C GLN A 27 -3.20 9.31 -8.67
N ILE A 28 -4.07 8.60 -9.39
CA ILE A 28 -4.40 7.19 -9.11
C ILE A 28 -3.18 6.31 -9.33
N MET A 29 -2.43 6.49 -10.43
CA MET A 29 -1.19 5.76 -10.69
C MET A 29 -0.15 5.96 -9.58
N MET A 30 0.09 7.22 -9.18
CA MET A 30 1.03 7.52 -8.11
C MET A 30 0.56 7.03 -6.74
N LEU A 31 -0.75 7.05 -6.49
CA LEU A 31 -1.33 6.47 -5.28
C LEU A 31 -1.09 4.96 -5.23
N GLY A 32 -1.24 4.26 -6.35
CA GLY A 32 -0.93 2.83 -6.48
C GLY A 32 0.54 2.53 -6.20
N ILE A 33 1.46 3.22 -6.88
CA ILE A 33 2.91 3.07 -6.67
C ILE A 33 3.29 3.41 -5.22
N GLY A 34 2.84 4.54 -4.71
CA GLY A 34 3.15 4.98 -3.34
C GLY A 34 2.51 4.12 -2.26
N GLY A 35 1.38 3.47 -2.55
CA GLY A 35 0.71 2.53 -1.66
C GLY A 35 1.47 1.21 -1.50
N THR A 36 2.17 0.75 -2.53
CA THR A 36 3.02 -0.45 -2.48
C THR A 36 4.35 -0.21 -1.77
N ILE A 37 4.87 1.02 -1.83
CA ILE A 37 6.12 1.41 -1.18
C ILE A 37 5.84 1.74 0.29
N GLY A 38 6.15 0.82 1.18
CA GLY A 38 5.95 0.94 2.62
C GLY A 38 7.18 0.57 3.45
N THR A 39 6.98 0.39 4.74
CA THR A 39 8.02 -0.05 5.70
C THR A 39 8.60 -1.41 5.36
N GLY A 40 7.86 -2.27 4.66
CA GLY A 40 8.36 -3.55 4.17
C GLY A 40 9.57 -3.40 3.26
N LEU A 41 9.57 -2.39 2.37
CA LEU A 41 10.72 -2.12 1.51
C LEU A 41 11.89 -1.51 2.30
N PHE A 42 11.63 -0.51 3.16
CA PHE A 42 12.71 0.23 3.82
C PHE A 42 13.31 -0.48 5.05
N LEU A 43 12.51 -1.23 5.81
CA LEU A 43 12.96 -1.95 7.00
C LEU A 43 13.01 -3.46 6.80
N GLY A 44 11.98 -4.03 6.16
CA GLY A 44 11.86 -5.47 5.99
C GLY A 44 12.87 -6.05 5.02
N SER A 45 13.25 -5.32 3.97
CA SER A 45 14.23 -5.80 2.97
C SER A 45 15.59 -6.10 3.57
N GLY A 46 16.05 -5.30 4.54
CA GLY A 46 17.31 -5.54 5.25
C GLY A 46 17.29 -6.86 6.03
N TYR A 47 16.17 -7.16 6.69
CA TYR A 47 16.02 -8.42 7.40
C TYR A 47 16.00 -9.63 6.45
N VAL A 48 15.27 -9.55 5.35
CA VAL A 48 15.22 -10.61 4.33
C VAL A 48 16.61 -10.85 3.74
N LEU A 49 17.35 -9.77 3.45
CA LEU A 49 18.70 -9.84 2.92
C LEU A 49 19.66 -10.54 3.89
N GLN A 50 19.54 -10.29 5.19
CA GLN A 50 20.36 -10.96 6.22
C GLN A 50 20.03 -12.45 6.35
N GLN A 51 18.78 -12.85 6.20
CA GLN A 51 18.34 -14.24 6.35
C GLN A 51 18.61 -15.08 5.10
N ALA A 52 18.27 -14.56 3.92
CA ALA A 52 18.30 -15.31 2.67
C ALA A 52 19.53 -15.01 1.79
N GLY A 53 20.34 -14.02 2.16
CA GLY A 53 21.43 -13.52 1.33
C GLY A 53 20.92 -12.79 0.07
N PRO A 54 21.85 -12.18 -0.73
CA PRO A 54 21.47 -11.41 -1.91
C PRO A 54 20.73 -12.21 -2.97
N GLY A 55 21.21 -13.42 -3.28
CA GLY A 55 20.61 -14.29 -4.29
C GLY A 55 19.23 -14.81 -3.87
N GLY A 56 19.09 -15.27 -2.62
CA GLY A 56 17.82 -15.74 -2.08
C GLY A 56 16.77 -14.63 -2.03
N THR A 57 17.18 -13.42 -1.67
CA THR A 57 16.30 -12.24 -1.65
C THR A 57 15.78 -11.91 -3.05
N LEU A 58 16.64 -11.91 -4.08
CA LEU A 58 16.24 -11.65 -5.45
C LEU A 58 15.24 -12.68 -5.96
N ILE A 59 15.48 -13.96 -5.71
CA ILE A 59 14.59 -15.05 -6.10
C ILE A 59 13.23 -14.90 -5.40
N ALA A 60 13.23 -14.69 -4.08
CA ALA A 60 12.00 -14.51 -3.30
C ALA A 60 11.16 -13.33 -3.80
N TYR A 61 11.79 -12.19 -4.06
CA TYR A 61 11.08 -11.02 -4.59
C TYR A 61 10.59 -11.23 -6.02
N LEU A 62 11.33 -11.96 -6.88
CA LEU A 62 10.89 -12.28 -8.23
C LEU A 62 9.62 -13.15 -8.21
N PHE A 63 9.62 -14.22 -7.40
CA PHE A 63 8.43 -15.05 -7.23
C PHE A 63 7.24 -14.25 -6.68
N GLY A 64 7.46 -13.45 -5.64
CA GLY A 64 6.46 -12.57 -5.07
C GLY A 64 5.89 -11.58 -6.11
N ALA A 65 6.75 -11.00 -6.95
CA ALA A 65 6.35 -10.08 -7.99
C ALA A 65 5.46 -10.76 -9.06
N ILE A 66 5.81 -11.98 -9.47
CA ILE A 66 4.99 -12.75 -10.43
C ILE A 66 3.60 -13.04 -9.85
N ILE A 67 3.54 -13.52 -8.61
CA ILE A 67 2.26 -13.80 -7.93
C ILE A 67 1.41 -12.52 -7.83
N MET A 68 2.00 -11.42 -7.38
CA MET A 68 1.31 -10.14 -7.25
C MET A 68 0.84 -9.60 -8.61
N TYR A 69 1.65 -9.75 -9.65
CA TYR A 69 1.29 -9.34 -11.00
C TYR A 69 0.05 -10.10 -11.50
N LEU A 70 0.04 -11.44 -11.34
CA LEU A 70 -1.10 -12.27 -11.73
C LEU A 70 -2.37 -11.93 -10.94
N MET A 71 -2.25 -11.72 -9.62
CA MET A 71 -3.38 -11.29 -8.80
C MET A 71 -3.94 -9.94 -9.23
N MET A 72 -3.07 -8.96 -9.49
CA MET A 72 -3.49 -7.63 -9.93
C MET A 72 -4.09 -7.63 -11.33
N PHE A 73 -3.62 -8.51 -12.21
CA PHE A 73 -4.19 -8.68 -13.52
C PHE A 73 -5.63 -9.22 -13.44
N CYS A 74 -5.86 -10.30 -12.68
CA CYS A 74 -7.19 -10.85 -12.44
C CYS A 74 -8.13 -9.81 -11.77
N LEU A 75 -7.62 -9.08 -10.79
CA LEU A 75 -8.40 -8.04 -10.13
C LEU A 75 -8.75 -6.89 -11.08
N GLY A 76 -7.84 -6.55 -11.99
CA GLY A 76 -8.07 -5.54 -13.02
C GLY A 76 -9.19 -5.91 -13.99
N GLU A 77 -9.26 -7.16 -14.42
CA GLU A 77 -10.35 -7.67 -15.26
C GLU A 77 -11.70 -7.60 -14.53
N LEU A 78 -11.74 -8.03 -13.27
CA LEU A 78 -12.95 -7.93 -12.44
C LEU A 78 -13.40 -6.49 -12.23
N LEU A 79 -12.48 -5.54 -12.06
CA LEU A 79 -12.79 -4.11 -11.91
C LEU A 79 -13.40 -3.48 -13.17
N VAL A 80 -13.01 -3.97 -14.34
CA VAL A 80 -13.57 -3.52 -15.63
C VAL A 80 -14.96 -4.08 -15.85
N GLU A 81 -15.17 -5.36 -15.53
CA GLU A 81 -16.45 -6.04 -15.72
C GLU A 81 -17.50 -5.62 -14.68
N MET A 82 -17.07 -5.46 -13.42
CA MET A 82 -17.93 -5.11 -12.30
C MET A 82 -17.34 -3.94 -11.49
N PRO A 83 -17.53 -2.68 -11.89
CA PRO A 83 -16.98 -1.53 -11.19
C PRO A 83 -17.79 -1.20 -9.92
N VAL A 84 -17.68 -2.04 -8.88
CA VAL A 84 -18.42 -1.89 -7.62
C VAL A 84 -17.57 -1.36 -6.48
N ALA A 85 -18.19 -0.60 -5.58
CA ALA A 85 -17.55 -0.19 -4.34
C ALA A 85 -17.33 -1.42 -3.43
N GLY A 86 -16.17 -1.44 -2.73
CA GLY A 86 -15.81 -2.58 -1.86
C GLY A 86 -14.88 -3.60 -2.51
N THR A 87 -14.77 -3.59 -3.85
CA THR A 87 -13.83 -4.42 -4.65
C THR A 87 -13.80 -5.90 -4.22
N VAL A 88 -12.70 -6.39 -3.66
CA VAL A 88 -12.49 -7.81 -3.34
C VAL A 88 -13.60 -8.40 -2.45
N GLN A 89 -14.10 -7.65 -1.49
CA GLN A 89 -15.20 -8.11 -0.63
C GLN A 89 -16.51 -8.26 -1.43
N ALA A 90 -16.83 -7.29 -2.27
CA ALA A 90 -18.01 -7.33 -3.13
C ALA A 90 -17.92 -8.51 -4.11
N TYR A 91 -16.78 -8.70 -4.76
CA TYR A 91 -16.55 -9.84 -5.66
C TYR A 91 -16.67 -11.18 -4.95
N ALA A 92 -16.12 -11.31 -3.73
CA ALA A 92 -16.26 -12.54 -2.95
C ALA A 92 -17.73 -12.83 -2.57
N THR A 93 -18.52 -11.78 -2.31
CA THR A 93 -19.95 -11.92 -2.00
C THR A 93 -20.74 -12.40 -3.21
N GLU A 94 -20.51 -11.78 -4.39
CA GLU A 94 -21.30 -12.03 -5.59
C GLU A 94 -20.86 -13.30 -6.34
N LEU A 95 -19.53 -13.50 -6.47
CA LEU A 95 -19.00 -14.59 -7.29
C LEU A 95 -18.83 -15.91 -6.53
N ILE A 96 -18.73 -15.88 -5.19
CA ILE A 96 -18.57 -17.09 -4.38
C ILE A 96 -19.80 -17.31 -3.50
N ASN A 97 -19.93 -16.54 -2.43
CA ASN A 97 -21.10 -16.53 -1.56
C ASN A 97 -21.01 -15.41 -0.50
N PRO A 98 -22.14 -15.03 0.15
CA PRO A 98 -22.16 -13.97 1.18
C PRO A 98 -21.26 -14.26 2.39
N SER A 99 -21.09 -15.53 2.79
CA SER A 99 -20.23 -15.91 3.90
C SER A 99 -18.75 -15.64 3.61
N MET A 100 -18.31 -15.88 2.35
CA MET A 100 -16.96 -15.52 1.92
C MET A 100 -16.75 -14.02 1.88
N GLY A 101 -17.73 -13.27 1.38
CA GLY A 101 -17.68 -11.80 1.40
C GLY A 101 -17.52 -11.23 2.81
N PHE A 102 -18.29 -11.77 3.77
CA PHE A 102 -18.17 -11.40 5.18
C PHE A 102 -16.77 -11.71 5.72
N THR A 103 -16.26 -12.90 5.47
CA THR A 103 -14.92 -13.32 5.92
C THR A 103 -13.83 -12.43 5.33
N VAL A 104 -13.87 -12.15 4.03
CA VAL A 104 -12.92 -11.25 3.34
C VAL A 104 -12.97 -9.84 3.93
N GLY A 105 -14.17 -9.32 4.23
CA GLY A 105 -14.35 -8.03 4.88
C GLY A 105 -13.66 -7.96 6.25
N TRP A 106 -13.85 -8.97 7.08
CA TRP A 106 -13.23 -9.05 8.40
C TRP A 106 -11.70 -9.21 8.33
N VAL A 107 -11.21 -10.07 7.45
CA VAL A 107 -9.76 -10.26 7.24
C VAL A 107 -9.12 -8.94 6.78
N LYS A 108 -9.77 -8.22 5.86
CA LYS A 108 -9.30 -6.92 5.39
C LYS A 108 -9.27 -5.88 6.51
N TRP A 109 -10.34 -5.81 7.31
CA TRP A 109 -10.40 -4.91 8.46
C TRP A 109 -9.29 -5.21 9.47
N LEU A 110 -9.12 -6.48 9.85
CA LEU A 110 -8.07 -6.91 10.78
C LEU A 110 -6.67 -6.62 10.24
N SER A 111 -6.45 -6.82 8.94
CA SER A 111 -5.19 -6.49 8.27
C SER A 111 -4.84 -5.01 8.43
N TYR A 112 -5.79 -4.10 8.21
CA TYR A 112 -5.56 -2.68 8.43
C TYR A 112 -5.36 -2.32 9.91
N ALA A 113 -6.13 -2.93 10.81
CA ALA A 113 -6.03 -2.72 12.25
C ALA A 113 -4.65 -3.11 12.81
N ILE A 114 -3.97 -4.07 12.20
CA ILE A 114 -2.61 -4.48 12.57
C ILE A 114 -1.56 -3.66 11.82
N THR A 115 -1.78 -3.40 10.52
CA THR A 115 -0.79 -2.71 9.67
C THR A 115 -0.56 -1.27 10.11
N ILE A 116 -1.62 -0.51 10.46
CA ILE A 116 -1.49 0.89 10.84
C ILE A 116 -0.60 1.08 12.08
N PRO A 117 -0.84 0.40 13.22
CA PRO A 117 0.05 0.49 14.37
C PRO A 117 1.48 0.01 14.07
N SER A 118 1.64 -1.05 13.28
CA SER A 118 2.97 -1.54 12.89
C SER A 118 3.77 -0.48 12.13
N GLN A 119 3.14 0.26 11.22
CA GLN A 119 3.75 1.36 10.49
C GLN A 119 4.14 2.53 11.42
N LEU A 120 3.32 2.85 12.42
CA LEU A 120 3.62 3.88 13.41
C LEU A 120 4.81 3.52 14.27
N VAL A 121 4.86 2.27 14.74
CA VAL A 121 6.01 1.74 15.50
C VAL A 121 7.29 1.78 14.65
N ALA A 122 7.24 1.30 13.42
CA ALA A 122 8.36 1.32 12.49
C ALA A 122 8.88 2.75 12.25
N SER A 123 7.97 3.71 12.06
CA SER A 123 8.32 5.13 11.91
C SER A 123 8.98 5.69 13.18
N SER A 124 8.52 5.29 14.36
CA SER A 124 9.10 5.73 15.64
C SER A 124 10.53 5.20 15.84
N ILE A 125 10.81 3.97 15.37
CA ILE A 125 12.16 3.38 15.41
C ILE A 125 13.13 4.21 14.55
N ILE A 126 12.72 4.58 13.34
CA ILE A 126 13.52 5.44 12.45
C ILE A 126 13.79 6.78 13.11
N MET A 127 12.77 7.43 13.69
CA MET A 127 12.92 8.71 14.36
C MET A 127 13.81 8.62 15.59
N LYS A 128 13.79 7.50 16.32
CA LYS A 128 14.67 7.28 17.47
C LYS A 128 16.16 7.19 17.07
N ASN A 129 16.47 6.68 15.88
CA ASN A 129 17.84 6.68 15.36
C ASN A 129 18.36 8.10 15.05
N ILE A 130 17.45 9.01 14.63
CA ILE A 130 17.80 10.41 14.34
C ILE A 130 17.81 11.25 15.63
N PHE A 131 16.88 11.00 16.55
CA PHE A 131 16.71 11.71 17.82
C PHE A 131 16.72 10.74 19.01
N PRO A 132 17.87 10.24 19.45
CA PRO A 132 17.98 9.20 20.49
C PRO A 132 17.36 9.58 21.84
N ASN A 133 17.38 10.87 22.16
CA ASN A 133 16.93 11.41 23.47
C ASN A 133 15.40 11.58 23.56
N VAL A 134 14.66 11.39 22.45
CA VAL A 134 13.21 11.57 22.43
C VAL A 134 12.52 10.21 22.60
N ASN A 135 11.53 10.17 23.51
CA ASN A 135 10.76 8.94 23.74
C ASN A 135 9.97 8.55 22.47
N SER A 136 10.03 7.26 22.08
CA SER A 136 9.31 6.72 20.92
C SER A 136 7.80 6.98 20.96
N MET A 137 7.19 7.03 22.16
CA MET A 137 5.77 7.32 22.33
C MET A 137 5.37 8.71 21.80
N ILE A 138 6.25 9.71 21.93
CA ILE A 138 5.99 11.07 21.43
C ILE A 138 5.84 11.03 19.90
N TRP A 139 6.69 10.26 19.22
CA TRP A 139 6.63 10.08 17.76
C TRP A 139 5.38 9.32 17.33
N ILE A 140 5.01 8.25 18.04
CA ILE A 140 3.80 7.47 17.74
C ILE A 140 2.55 8.37 17.88
N ILE A 141 2.43 9.10 18.97
CA ILE A 141 1.29 10.01 19.20
C ILE A 141 1.27 11.11 18.15
N GLY A 142 2.42 11.75 17.87
CA GLY A 142 2.53 12.81 16.87
C GLY A 142 2.10 12.34 15.48
N PHE A 143 2.59 11.17 15.02
CA PHE A 143 2.19 10.61 13.73
C PHE A 143 0.73 10.16 13.70
N THR A 144 0.20 9.64 14.81
CA THR A 144 -1.22 9.29 14.91
C THR A 144 -2.11 10.51 14.73
N ILE A 145 -1.80 11.62 15.41
CA ILE A 145 -2.53 12.89 15.28
C ILE A 145 -2.41 13.42 13.84
N LEU A 146 -1.21 13.39 13.26
CA LEU A 146 -0.98 13.82 11.88
C LEU A 146 -1.82 13.02 10.88
N LEU A 147 -1.82 11.69 11.01
CA LEU A 147 -2.62 10.81 10.16
C LEU A 147 -4.11 11.04 10.35
N PHE A 148 -4.56 11.25 11.58
CA PHE A 148 -5.97 11.56 11.87
C PHE A 148 -6.40 12.86 11.17
N ILE A 149 -5.61 13.92 11.29
CA ILE A 149 -5.88 15.21 10.63
C ILE A 149 -5.91 15.02 9.10
N MET A 150 -4.95 14.28 8.52
CA MET A 150 -4.91 14.02 7.09
C MET A 150 -6.12 13.23 6.58
N ASN A 151 -6.63 12.29 7.37
CA ASN A 151 -7.82 11.53 7.03
C ASN A 151 -9.13 12.31 7.20
N ALA A 152 -9.14 13.36 8.02
CA ALA A 152 -10.30 14.25 8.20
C ALA A 152 -10.46 15.26 7.03
N VAL A 153 -9.50 15.32 6.11
CA VAL A 153 -9.52 16.25 4.98
C VAL A 153 -10.34 15.66 3.81
N PRO A 154 -11.10 16.49 3.05
CA PRO A 154 -11.88 16.06 1.89
C PRO A 154 -11.05 15.32 0.83
N SER A 155 -11.69 14.38 0.11
CA SER A 155 -11.03 13.42 -0.81
C SER A 155 -10.20 14.05 -1.93
N ASP A 156 -10.60 15.21 -2.45
CA ASP A 156 -9.87 15.94 -3.50
C ASP A 156 -8.52 16.52 -2.99
N LYS A 157 -8.48 17.00 -1.75
CA LYS A 157 -7.23 17.43 -1.08
C LYS A 157 -6.38 16.23 -0.68
N TYR A 158 -7.01 15.14 -0.23
CA TYR A 158 -6.34 13.88 0.07
C TYR A 158 -5.59 13.32 -1.16
N GLY A 159 -6.22 13.32 -2.34
CA GLY A 159 -5.59 12.87 -3.59
C GLY A 159 -4.33 13.67 -3.95
N LYS A 160 -4.34 15.00 -3.76
CA LYS A 160 -3.16 15.86 -3.99
C LYS A 160 -2.05 15.59 -2.97
N SER A 161 -2.40 15.48 -1.70
CA SER A 161 -1.45 15.17 -0.63
C SER A 161 -0.79 13.81 -0.83
N SER A 162 -1.59 12.79 -1.10
CA SER A 162 -1.11 11.42 -1.37
C SER A 162 -0.20 11.35 -2.60
N PHE A 163 -0.49 12.13 -3.65
CA PHE A 163 0.37 12.25 -4.82
C PHE A 163 1.75 12.80 -4.45
N ILE A 164 1.82 13.86 -3.63
CA ILE A 164 3.09 14.45 -3.19
C ILE A 164 3.90 13.44 -2.37
N PHE A 165 3.28 12.80 -1.37
CA PHE A 165 3.96 11.80 -0.54
C PHE A 165 4.43 10.58 -1.34
N SER A 166 3.64 10.11 -2.29
CA SER A 166 4.02 9.02 -3.19
C SER A 166 5.18 9.40 -4.10
N SER A 167 5.18 10.64 -4.62
CA SER A 167 6.27 11.16 -5.45
C SER A 167 7.58 11.26 -4.67
N ILE A 168 7.54 11.70 -3.41
CA ILE A 168 8.73 11.74 -2.54
C ILE A 168 9.30 10.33 -2.34
N LYS A 169 8.46 9.34 -2.04
CA LYS A 169 8.90 7.94 -1.89
C LYS A 169 9.54 7.41 -3.17
N PHE A 170 8.94 7.67 -4.32
CA PHE A 170 9.46 7.25 -5.61
C PHE A 170 10.82 7.88 -5.91
N ILE A 171 10.96 9.19 -5.71
CA ILE A 171 12.23 9.91 -5.89
C ILE A 171 13.31 9.35 -4.97
N LEU A 172 13.00 9.06 -3.69
CA LEU A 172 13.94 8.46 -2.75
C LEU A 172 14.47 7.12 -3.23
N ILE A 173 13.61 6.26 -3.80
CA ILE A 173 14.04 4.97 -4.37
C ILE A 173 14.95 5.18 -5.57
N VAL A 174 14.60 6.10 -6.48
CA VAL A 174 15.44 6.41 -7.65
C VAL A 174 16.80 6.92 -7.23
N VAL A 175 16.86 7.85 -6.27
CA VAL A 175 18.12 8.35 -5.71
C VAL A 175 18.93 7.23 -5.07
N PHE A 176 18.30 6.36 -4.28
CA PHE A 176 18.96 5.21 -3.67
C PHE A 176 19.55 4.25 -4.71
N LEU A 177 18.82 3.97 -5.79
CA LEU A 177 19.30 3.12 -6.88
C LEU A 177 20.50 3.76 -7.61
N ILE A 178 20.42 5.07 -7.90
CA ILE A 178 21.53 5.79 -8.55
C ILE A 178 22.78 5.79 -7.67
N LEU A 179 22.63 6.07 -6.38
CA LEU A 179 23.73 6.04 -5.42
C LEU A 179 24.31 4.62 -5.28
N GLY A 180 23.46 3.60 -5.19
CA GLY A 180 23.90 2.21 -5.12
C GLY A 180 24.69 1.77 -6.35
N LEU A 181 24.19 2.10 -7.55
CA LEU A 181 24.93 1.86 -8.79
C LEU A 181 26.23 2.65 -8.86
N GLY A 182 26.24 3.91 -8.41
CA GLY A 182 27.44 4.74 -8.33
C GLY A 182 28.51 4.17 -7.39
N MET A 183 28.09 3.57 -6.28
CA MET A 183 29.00 2.88 -5.35
C MET A 183 29.59 1.60 -5.97
N ILE A 184 28.76 0.78 -6.63
CA ILE A 184 29.19 -0.47 -7.29
C ILE A 184 30.18 -0.17 -8.42
N THR A 185 29.96 0.90 -9.20
CA THR A 185 30.83 1.32 -10.30
C THR A 185 32.10 2.09 -9.84
N GLY A 186 32.21 2.37 -8.53
CA GLY A 186 33.33 3.13 -7.97
C GLY A 186 33.34 4.62 -8.30
N LEU A 187 32.23 5.16 -8.83
CA LEU A 187 32.07 6.58 -9.12
C LEU A 187 31.76 7.41 -7.86
N VAL A 188 31.19 6.78 -6.84
CA VAL A 188 30.86 7.42 -5.56
C VAL A 188 31.46 6.58 -4.44
N GLY A 189 32.32 7.20 -3.59
CA GLY A 189 32.82 6.56 -2.38
C GLY A 189 34.03 5.65 -2.58
N LYS A 190 35.15 6.18 -3.09
CA LYS A 190 36.46 5.48 -3.17
C LYS A 190 37.09 5.14 -1.81
N GLU A 191 36.48 5.50 -0.69
CA GLU A 191 37.07 5.34 0.66
C GLU A 191 36.23 4.45 1.61
N ALA A 192 35.27 3.66 1.11
CA ALA A 192 34.38 2.84 1.96
C ALA A 192 34.44 1.34 1.63
N VAL A 193 35.65 0.79 1.42
CA VAL A 193 35.93 -0.65 1.46
C VAL A 193 37.16 -0.89 2.33
#